data_be0e168a535080cc93834c8c608baae4
#
_entry.id   be0e168a535080cc93834c8c608baae4
#
_cell.length_a   1.000
_cell.length_b   1.000
_cell.length_c   1.000
_cell.angle_alpha   90.00
_cell.angle_beta   90.00
_cell.angle_gamma   90.00
#
_symmetry.space_group_name_H-M   'P 1'
#
loop_
_entity.id
_entity.type
_entity.pdbx_description
1 polymer ?
#
loop_
_entity_poly.entity_id
_entity_poly.type
_entity_poly.pdbx_seq_one_letter_code
_entity_poly.pdbx_strand_id
1 'polypeptide(L)'
;VKFDQKLEIMAQGLADKNIITMLLIFLTAGAFVGVVGRSSAESVAYFMLSLIPARFAVMVLFVVACFVSIAMGTSVGTITLIVPIAAAVSDASGFGLPLCIGSVMGGAMFGDNLSFISDTTIAACNGQGCQMKDKFRENFFIALPAAVMTLVVIAILSFRTDIAGAVSQEYHLLQIVP
;
A
#
# COMPACT_ATOMS: atom_id res chain seq x y z
N VAL A 1 -10.84 23.33 -31.48
CA VAL A 1 -11.83 22.37 -31.00
C VAL A 1 -12.81 23.15 -30.13
N LYS A 2 -14.12 23.14 -30.46
CA LYS A 2 -15.17 23.81 -29.67
C LYS A 2 -15.25 23.16 -28.28
N PHE A 3 -15.66 23.94 -27.28
CA PHE A 3 -15.74 23.49 -25.87
C PHE A 3 -16.61 22.22 -25.71
N ASP A 4 -17.76 22.18 -26.43
CA ASP A 4 -18.66 21.04 -26.41
C ASP A 4 -18.01 19.73 -26.89
N GLN A 5 -17.19 19.81 -27.94
CA GLN A 5 -16.45 18.65 -28.47
C GLN A 5 -15.39 18.16 -27.47
N LYS A 6 -14.76 19.06 -26.68
CA LYS A 6 -13.84 18.66 -25.61
C LYS A 6 -14.58 17.94 -24.50
N LEU A 7 -15.73 18.45 -24.10
CA LEU A 7 -16.56 17.81 -23.07
C LEU A 7 -17.03 16.41 -23.51
N GLU A 8 -17.41 16.25 -24.76
CA GLU A 8 -17.86 14.96 -25.29
C GLU A 8 -16.72 13.92 -25.31
N ILE A 9 -15.51 14.32 -25.75
CA ILE A 9 -14.32 13.46 -25.71
C ILE A 9 -13.95 13.10 -24.26
N MET A 10 -14.02 14.06 -23.34
CA MET A 10 -13.77 13.82 -21.91
C MET A 10 -14.81 12.87 -21.32
N ALA A 11 -16.09 13.05 -21.66
CA ALA A 11 -17.16 12.17 -21.20
C ALA A 11 -16.99 10.73 -21.70
N GLN A 12 -16.59 10.56 -22.96
CA GLN A 12 -16.27 9.23 -23.51
C GLN A 12 -15.06 8.58 -22.80
N GLY A 13 -14.03 9.36 -22.49
CA GLY A 13 -12.90 8.87 -21.71
C GLY A 13 -13.29 8.47 -20.27
N LEU A 14 -14.14 9.27 -19.63
CA LEU A 14 -14.65 8.97 -18.28
C LEU A 14 -15.58 7.73 -18.25
N ALA A 15 -16.21 7.39 -19.37
CA ALA A 15 -17.06 6.20 -19.50
C ALA A 15 -16.24 4.88 -19.58
N ASP A 16 -14.92 4.96 -19.68
CA ASP A 16 -14.08 3.76 -19.62
C ASP A 16 -14.18 3.07 -18.26
N LYS A 17 -14.42 1.75 -18.28
CA LYS A 17 -14.60 0.94 -17.06
C LYS A 17 -13.43 1.11 -16.09
N ASN A 18 -12.20 1.16 -16.60
CA ASN A 18 -11.01 1.25 -15.75
C ASN A 18 -10.93 2.62 -15.06
N ILE A 19 -11.28 3.68 -15.77
CA ILE A 19 -11.30 5.04 -15.20
C ILE A 19 -12.38 5.16 -14.14
N ILE A 20 -13.60 4.66 -14.40
CA ILE A 20 -14.68 4.65 -13.41
C ILE A 20 -14.28 3.83 -12.19
N THR A 21 -13.66 2.67 -12.39
CA THR A 21 -13.18 1.83 -11.28
C THR A 21 -12.14 2.56 -10.43
N MET A 22 -11.17 3.23 -11.04
CA MET A 22 -10.17 4.04 -10.31
C MET A 22 -10.83 5.19 -9.54
N LEU A 23 -11.76 5.91 -10.14
CA LEU A 23 -12.49 6.99 -9.47
C LEU A 23 -13.27 6.47 -8.26
N LEU A 24 -13.93 5.33 -8.38
CA LEU A 24 -14.65 4.69 -7.26
C LEU A 24 -13.70 4.24 -6.16
N ILE A 25 -12.54 3.68 -6.50
CA ILE A 25 -11.51 3.30 -5.51
C ILE A 25 -11.04 4.54 -4.75
N PHE A 26 -10.69 5.62 -5.42
CA PHE A 26 -10.25 6.84 -4.76
C PHE A 26 -11.36 7.50 -3.93
N LEU A 27 -12.58 7.51 -4.43
CA LEU A 27 -13.73 8.07 -3.72
C LEU A 27 -14.04 7.27 -2.45
N THR A 28 -14.10 5.95 -2.55
CA THR A 28 -14.38 5.07 -1.40
C THR A 28 -13.23 5.07 -0.39
N ALA A 29 -11.99 5.10 -0.85
CA ALA A 29 -10.82 5.22 0.01
C ALA A 29 -10.78 6.60 0.71
N GLY A 30 -11.09 7.68 0.00
CA GLY A 30 -11.21 9.01 0.58
C GLY A 30 -12.33 9.09 1.62
N ALA A 31 -13.49 8.49 1.34
CA ALA A 31 -14.58 8.37 2.30
C ALA A 31 -14.17 7.54 3.52
N PHE A 32 -13.48 6.43 3.33
CA PHE A 32 -12.95 5.61 4.42
C PHE A 32 -12.00 6.41 5.32
N VAL A 33 -11.01 7.09 4.73
CA VAL A 33 -10.07 7.95 5.49
C VAL A 33 -10.80 9.07 6.20
N GLY A 34 -11.85 9.65 5.59
CA GLY A 34 -12.67 10.70 6.20
C GLY A 34 -13.50 10.20 7.40
N VAL A 35 -14.00 8.96 7.33
CA VAL A 35 -14.81 8.36 8.41
C VAL A 35 -13.93 7.82 9.53
N VAL A 36 -12.88 7.07 9.16
CA VAL A 36 -11.95 6.44 10.11
C VAL A 36 -11.08 7.50 10.80
N GLY A 37 -10.79 8.60 10.10
CA GLY A 37 -10.05 9.72 10.63
C GLY A 37 -8.57 9.44 10.83
N ARG A 38 -7.83 10.51 11.09
CA ARG A 38 -6.39 10.45 11.35
C ARG A 38 -6.08 9.72 12.66
N SER A 39 -6.93 9.88 13.67
CA SER A 39 -6.77 9.24 14.99
C SER A 39 -6.78 7.71 14.92
N SER A 40 -7.58 7.11 14.05
CA SER A 40 -7.59 5.64 13.92
C SER A 40 -6.34 5.09 13.24
N ALA A 41 -5.81 5.80 12.21
CA ALA A 41 -4.54 5.44 11.61
C ALA A 41 -3.38 5.55 12.61
N GLU A 42 -3.37 6.61 13.42
CA GLU A 42 -2.43 6.80 14.53
C GLU A 42 -2.57 5.68 15.56
N SER A 43 -3.79 5.30 15.94
CA SER A 43 -4.05 4.19 16.88
C SER A 43 -3.49 2.86 16.39
N VAL A 44 -3.69 2.53 15.11
CA VAL A 44 -3.13 1.33 14.49
C VAL A 44 -1.59 1.38 14.49
N ALA A 45 -1.01 2.54 14.15
CA ALA A 45 0.43 2.73 14.16
C ALA A 45 1.02 2.51 15.58
N TYR A 46 0.42 3.13 16.60
CA TYR A 46 0.87 2.97 17.99
C TYR A 46 0.69 1.54 18.49
N PHE A 47 -0.44 0.90 18.19
CA PHE A 47 -0.66 -0.51 18.53
C PHE A 47 0.42 -1.39 17.88
N MET A 48 0.74 -1.17 16.61
CA MET A 48 1.80 -1.90 15.93
C MET A 48 3.16 -1.68 16.59
N LEU A 49 3.49 -0.43 16.96
CA LEU A 49 4.76 -0.09 17.60
C LEU A 49 4.83 -0.59 19.07
N SER A 50 3.71 -0.83 19.73
CA SER A 50 3.69 -1.45 21.07
C SER A 50 4.01 -2.95 21.03
N LEU A 51 3.69 -3.62 19.90
CA LEU A 51 3.95 -5.05 19.72
C LEU A 51 5.32 -5.34 19.13
N ILE A 52 5.83 -4.43 18.29
CA ILE A 52 7.02 -4.64 17.49
C ILE A 52 8.00 -3.49 17.74
N PRO A 53 9.28 -3.79 17.98
CA PRO A 53 10.29 -2.74 18.12
C PRO A 53 10.26 -1.80 16.90
N ALA A 54 10.33 -0.49 17.14
CA ALA A 54 10.20 0.53 16.10
C ALA A 54 11.10 0.28 14.87
N ARG A 55 12.30 -0.28 15.09
CA ARG A 55 13.25 -0.63 14.03
C ARG A 55 12.71 -1.58 12.97
N PHE A 56 11.72 -2.41 13.31
CA PHE A 56 11.09 -3.36 12.40
C PHE A 56 9.80 -2.81 11.75
N ALA A 57 9.30 -1.65 12.19
CA ALA A 57 8.02 -1.12 11.74
C ALA A 57 7.93 -0.97 10.22
N VAL A 58 8.99 -0.48 9.58
CA VAL A 58 9.02 -0.28 8.11
C VAL A 58 9.04 -1.61 7.36
N MET A 59 9.74 -2.63 7.89
CA MET A 59 9.71 -3.98 7.31
C MET A 59 8.32 -4.61 7.42
N VAL A 60 7.66 -4.42 8.56
CA VAL A 60 6.29 -4.90 8.77
C VAL A 60 5.31 -4.21 7.83
N LEU A 61 5.44 -2.91 7.61
CA LEU A 61 4.64 -2.18 6.60
C LEU A 61 4.79 -2.81 5.21
N PHE A 62 6.01 -3.13 4.80
CA PHE A 62 6.26 -3.81 3.51
C PHE A 62 5.55 -5.16 3.45
N VAL A 63 5.74 -6.02 4.46
CA VAL A 63 5.16 -7.38 4.51
C VAL A 63 3.62 -7.33 4.55
N VAL A 64 3.05 -6.44 5.37
CA VAL A 64 1.59 -6.24 5.44
C VAL A 64 1.05 -5.77 4.11
N ALA A 65 1.71 -4.82 3.45
CA ALA A 65 1.31 -4.35 2.13
C ALA A 65 1.36 -5.48 1.07
N CYS A 66 2.36 -6.39 1.14
CA CYS A 66 2.40 -7.57 0.27
C CYS A 66 1.14 -8.45 0.46
N PHE A 67 0.83 -8.82 1.70
CA PHE A 67 -0.32 -9.70 1.99
C PHE A 67 -1.66 -9.05 1.64
N VAL A 68 -1.85 -7.79 2.01
CA VAL A 68 -3.08 -7.06 1.71
C VAL A 68 -3.28 -6.94 0.20
N SER A 69 -2.21 -6.66 -0.55
CA SER A 69 -2.29 -6.53 -2.00
C SER A 69 -2.56 -7.86 -2.71
N ILE A 70 -1.98 -8.97 -2.22
CA ILE A 70 -2.32 -10.32 -2.73
C ILE A 70 -3.81 -10.61 -2.52
N ALA A 71 -4.33 -10.25 -1.35
CA ALA A 71 -5.74 -10.51 -0.98
C ALA A 71 -6.72 -9.59 -1.71
N MET A 72 -6.36 -8.31 -1.91
CA MET A 72 -7.21 -7.33 -2.60
C MET A 72 -7.13 -7.42 -4.13
N GLY A 73 -6.02 -7.90 -4.67
CA GLY A 73 -5.77 -7.95 -6.11
C GLY A 73 -5.57 -6.58 -6.76
N THR A 74 -5.14 -5.59 -5.98
CA THR A 74 -4.88 -4.25 -6.50
C THR A 74 -3.80 -3.52 -5.69
N SER A 75 -2.75 -3.06 -6.37
CA SER A 75 -1.72 -2.24 -5.75
C SER A 75 -2.23 -0.86 -5.35
N VAL A 76 -3.04 -0.23 -6.22
CA VAL A 76 -3.60 1.11 -5.98
C VAL A 76 -4.50 1.13 -4.75
N GLY A 77 -5.42 0.15 -4.62
CA GLY A 77 -6.29 0.02 -3.46
C GLY A 77 -5.51 -0.19 -2.17
N THR A 78 -4.49 -1.05 -2.21
CA THR A 78 -3.61 -1.32 -1.07
C THR A 78 -2.81 -0.08 -0.64
N ILE A 79 -2.21 0.64 -1.58
CA ILE A 79 -1.47 1.88 -1.30
C ILE A 79 -2.40 2.90 -0.64
N THR A 80 -3.58 3.10 -1.22
CA THR A 80 -4.56 4.08 -0.71
C THR A 80 -5.01 3.75 0.72
N LEU A 81 -5.14 2.46 1.04
CA LEU A 81 -5.54 2.00 2.37
C LEU A 81 -4.41 2.13 3.40
N ILE A 82 -3.16 1.76 3.04
CA ILE A 82 -2.07 1.62 4.01
C ILE A 82 -1.24 2.90 4.15
N VAL A 83 -1.18 3.78 3.14
CA VAL A 83 -0.38 5.02 3.22
C VAL A 83 -0.73 5.91 4.42
N PRO A 84 -2.00 6.12 4.82
CA PRO A 84 -2.32 6.86 6.03
C PRO A 84 -1.70 6.24 7.29
N ILE A 85 -1.69 4.90 7.39
CA ILE A 85 -1.06 4.17 8.50
C ILE A 85 0.47 4.34 8.44
N ALA A 86 1.06 4.25 7.25
CA ALA A 86 2.50 4.45 7.05
C ALA A 86 2.95 5.87 7.42
N ALA A 87 2.12 6.88 7.15
CA ALA A 87 2.38 8.26 7.57
C ALA A 87 2.36 8.38 9.10
N ALA A 88 1.35 7.80 9.75
CA ALA A 88 1.26 7.78 11.21
C ALA A 88 2.44 7.01 11.86
N VAL A 89 2.87 5.89 11.25
CA VAL A 89 4.08 5.16 11.67
C VAL A 89 5.33 6.01 11.51
N SER A 90 5.46 6.77 10.42
CA SER A 90 6.57 7.70 10.22
C SER A 90 6.64 8.75 11.34
N ASP A 91 5.51 9.38 11.64
CA ASP A 91 5.40 10.41 12.69
C ASP A 91 5.71 9.82 14.09
N ALA A 92 5.23 8.61 14.38
CA ALA A 92 5.38 7.97 15.68
C ALA A 92 6.77 7.32 15.90
N SER A 93 7.40 6.81 14.83
CA SER A 93 8.67 6.07 14.92
C SER A 93 9.89 6.91 14.63
N GLY A 94 9.71 8.11 14.05
CA GLY A 94 10.81 8.97 13.60
C GLY A 94 11.48 8.54 12.29
N PHE A 95 10.96 7.50 11.61
CA PHE A 95 11.43 7.15 10.29
C PHE A 95 10.99 8.19 9.25
N GLY A 96 11.84 8.42 8.24
CA GLY A 96 11.49 9.31 7.14
C GLY A 96 10.25 8.84 6.38
N LEU A 97 9.28 9.73 6.16
CA LEU A 97 8.05 9.46 5.43
C LEU A 97 8.28 8.78 4.05
N PRO A 98 9.29 9.18 3.24
CA PRO A 98 9.56 8.51 1.96
C PRO A 98 9.92 7.03 2.10
N LEU A 99 10.61 6.64 3.19
CA LEU A 99 10.96 5.24 3.43
C LEU A 99 9.71 4.42 3.78
N CYS A 100 8.84 4.94 4.64
CA CYS A 100 7.60 4.28 5.02
C CYS A 100 6.65 4.11 3.82
N ILE A 101 6.43 5.17 3.04
CA ILE A 101 5.57 5.13 1.86
C ILE A 101 6.19 4.24 0.76
N GLY A 102 7.49 4.36 0.51
CA GLY A 102 8.19 3.53 -0.47
C GLY A 102 8.11 2.04 -0.16
N SER A 103 8.16 1.68 1.13
CA SER A 103 7.98 0.30 1.58
C SER A 103 6.57 -0.22 1.31
N VAL A 104 5.54 0.58 1.59
CA VAL A 104 4.15 0.23 1.27
C VAL A 104 3.94 0.08 -0.24
N MET A 105 4.47 1.01 -1.04
CA MET A 105 4.37 0.94 -2.50
C MET A 105 5.04 -0.32 -3.06
N GLY A 106 6.27 -0.60 -2.62
CA GLY A 106 7.00 -1.80 -3.04
C GLY A 106 6.27 -3.10 -2.67
N GLY A 107 5.76 -3.18 -1.44
CA GLY A 107 4.99 -4.32 -0.98
C GLY A 107 3.66 -4.50 -1.73
N ALA A 108 2.95 -3.41 -1.97
CA ALA A 108 1.69 -3.42 -2.72
C ALA A 108 1.90 -3.88 -4.17
N MET A 109 2.93 -3.39 -4.85
CA MET A 109 3.25 -3.81 -6.22
C MET A 109 3.70 -5.27 -6.29
N PHE A 110 4.49 -5.73 -5.32
CA PHE A 110 4.86 -7.14 -5.23
C PHE A 110 3.61 -8.03 -5.06
N GLY A 111 2.73 -7.68 -4.12
CA GLY A 111 1.51 -8.44 -3.85
C GLY A 111 0.56 -8.49 -5.03
N ASP A 112 0.35 -7.38 -5.72
CA ASP A 112 -0.48 -7.28 -6.91
C ASP A 112 0.02 -8.20 -8.03
N ASN A 113 1.33 -8.26 -8.26
CA ASN A 113 1.95 -9.15 -9.23
C ASN A 113 1.73 -10.64 -8.92
N LEU A 114 1.57 -11.01 -7.67
CA LEU A 114 1.33 -12.38 -7.22
C LEU A 114 -0.15 -12.69 -6.95
N SER A 115 -1.04 -11.72 -7.10
CA SER A 115 -2.47 -11.94 -6.90
C SER A 115 -3.09 -12.69 -8.08
N PHE A 116 -3.94 -13.68 -7.78
CA PHE A 116 -4.75 -14.39 -8.77
C PHE A 116 -5.98 -13.60 -9.21
N ILE A 117 -6.38 -12.60 -8.46
CA ILE A 117 -7.57 -11.78 -8.71
C ILE A 117 -7.23 -10.38 -9.24
N SER A 118 -5.96 -10.09 -9.47
CA SER A 118 -5.53 -8.81 -10.02
C SER A 118 -5.98 -8.64 -11.47
N ASP A 119 -6.67 -7.53 -11.74
CA ASP A 119 -7.15 -7.20 -13.09
C ASP A 119 -6.01 -7.15 -14.11
N THR A 120 -4.86 -6.59 -13.73
CA THR A 120 -3.67 -6.50 -14.59
C THR A 120 -3.11 -7.88 -14.90
N THR A 121 -3.08 -8.76 -13.92
CA THR A 121 -2.64 -10.15 -14.07
C THR A 121 -3.58 -10.95 -14.96
N ILE A 122 -4.90 -10.82 -14.74
CA ILE A 122 -5.93 -11.48 -15.55
C ILE A 122 -5.85 -11.00 -17.01
N ALA A 123 -5.73 -9.68 -17.21
CA ALA A 123 -5.62 -9.12 -18.54
C ALA A 123 -4.36 -9.60 -19.28
N ALA A 124 -3.21 -9.66 -18.59
CA ALA A 124 -1.97 -10.17 -19.16
C ALA A 124 -2.07 -11.65 -19.55
N CYS A 125 -2.61 -12.51 -18.69
CA CYS A 125 -2.80 -13.92 -19.00
C CYS A 125 -3.76 -14.15 -20.17
N ASN A 126 -4.87 -13.43 -20.19
CA ASN A 126 -5.85 -13.53 -21.26
C ASN A 126 -5.27 -13.05 -22.60
N GLY A 127 -4.51 -11.95 -22.58
CA GLY A 127 -3.86 -11.42 -23.77
C GLY A 127 -2.78 -12.32 -24.36
N GLN A 128 -2.08 -13.08 -23.51
CA GLN A 128 -1.02 -14.02 -23.91
C GLN A 128 -1.53 -15.46 -24.10
N GLY A 129 -2.78 -15.75 -23.75
CA GLY A 129 -3.33 -17.09 -23.84
C GLY A 129 -2.66 -18.10 -22.88
N CYS A 130 -2.08 -17.63 -21.79
CA CYS A 130 -1.42 -18.48 -20.81
C CYS A 130 -2.33 -18.80 -19.60
N GLN A 131 -2.01 -19.87 -18.89
CA GLN A 131 -2.74 -20.20 -17.68
C GLN A 131 -2.24 -19.35 -16.50
N MET A 132 -3.17 -18.91 -15.64
CA MET A 132 -2.87 -18.13 -14.45
C MET A 132 -1.86 -18.80 -13.51
N LYS A 133 -1.95 -20.13 -13.40
CA LYS A 133 -1.05 -20.95 -12.59
C LYS A 133 0.41 -20.86 -13.08
N ASP A 134 0.63 -20.89 -14.39
CA ASP A 134 1.97 -20.82 -14.97
C ASP A 134 2.56 -19.41 -14.77
N LYS A 135 1.74 -18.37 -15.02
CA LYS A 135 2.13 -16.99 -14.75
C LYS A 135 2.51 -16.77 -13.28
N PHE A 136 1.72 -17.29 -12.33
CA PHE A 136 2.00 -17.18 -10.91
C PHE A 136 3.34 -17.81 -10.55
N ARG A 137 3.58 -19.04 -11.05
CA ARG A 137 4.82 -19.75 -10.80
C ARG A 137 6.05 -18.96 -11.28
N GLU A 138 6.01 -18.50 -12.52
CA GLU A 138 7.12 -17.74 -13.11
C GLU A 138 7.32 -16.41 -12.38
N ASN A 139 6.25 -15.67 -12.12
CA ASN A 139 6.34 -14.41 -11.38
C ASN A 139 6.85 -14.60 -9.95
N PHE A 140 6.49 -15.68 -9.28
CA PHE A 140 6.99 -15.95 -7.93
C PHE A 140 8.50 -16.03 -7.90
N PHE A 141 9.11 -16.77 -8.83
CA PHE A 141 10.56 -16.91 -8.89
C PHE A 141 11.29 -15.63 -9.34
N ILE A 142 10.62 -14.75 -10.09
CA ILE A 142 11.18 -13.47 -10.51
C ILE A 142 11.01 -12.42 -9.40
N ALA A 143 9.83 -12.33 -8.82
CA ALA A 143 9.49 -11.28 -7.86
C ALA A 143 10.02 -11.55 -6.45
N LEU A 144 10.11 -12.82 -6.03
CA LEU A 144 10.58 -13.16 -4.68
C LEU A 144 12.00 -12.68 -4.39
N PRO A 145 13.01 -12.89 -5.27
CA PRO A 145 14.33 -12.34 -5.05
C PRO A 145 14.34 -10.81 -4.92
N ALA A 146 13.54 -10.12 -5.72
CA ALA A 146 13.41 -8.66 -5.65
C ALA A 146 12.80 -8.22 -4.30
N ALA A 147 11.77 -8.91 -3.81
CA ALA A 147 11.17 -8.64 -2.50
C ALA A 147 12.15 -8.87 -1.35
N VAL A 148 12.92 -9.96 -1.42
CA VAL A 148 13.96 -10.24 -0.41
C VAL A 148 15.05 -9.16 -0.44
N MET A 149 15.53 -8.76 -1.60
CA MET A 149 16.49 -7.65 -1.72
C MET A 149 15.91 -6.34 -1.17
N THR A 150 14.67 -6.04 -1.46
CA THR A 150 13.97 -4.86 -0.93
C THR A 150 13.90 -4.90 0.59
N LEU A 151 13.54 -6.04 1.19
CA LEU A 151 13.55 -6.22 2.64
C LEU A 151 14.94 -6.03 3.26
N VAL A 152 15.98 -6.53 2.60
CA VAL A 152 17.36 -6.33 3.05
C VAL A 152 17.74 -4.85 3.02
N VAL A 153 17.39 -4.13 1.95
CA VAL A 153 17.65 -2.69 1.84
C VAL A 153 16.88 -1.92 2.91
N ILE A 154 15.58 -2.21 3.10
CA ILE A 154 14.77 -1.61 4.16
C ILE A 154 15.38 -1.88 5.53
N ALA A 155 15.82 -3.11 5.79
CA ALA A 155 16.48 -3.47 7.04
C ALA A 155 17.76 -2.65 7.27
N ILE A 156 18.65 -2.58 6.26
CA ILE A 156 19.88 -1.79 6.35
C ILE A 156 19.57 -0.32 6.64
N LEU A 157 18.60 0.28 5.95
CA LEU A 157 18.19 1.65 6.15
C LEU A 157 17.57 1.86 7.55
N SER A 158 16.72 0.93 7.99
CA SER A 158 16.10 0.97 9.32
C SER A 158 17.12 0.88 10.45
N PHE A 159 18.16 0.08 10.28
CA PHE A 159 19.21 -0.04 11.29
C PHE A 159 20.23 1.11 11.26
N ARG A 160 20.35 1.82 10.14
CA ARG A 160 21.21 3.01 10.01
C ARG A 160 20.57 4.30 10.47
N THR A 161 19.23 4.34 10.55
CA THR A 161 18.50 5.52 11.02
C THR A 161 18.57 5.57 12.55
N ASP A 162 19.16 6.62 13.09
CA ASP A 162 19.15 6.88 14.53
C ASP A 162 17.74 7.28 14.97
N ILE A 163 17.04 6.32 15.58
CA ILE A 163 15.67 6.47 16.11
C ILE A 163 15.70 7.04 17.54
N ALA A 164 16.77 7.71 17.94
CA ALA A 164 17.09 8.08 19.33
C ALA A 164 16.14 9.12 19.96
N GLY A 165 15.01 9.45 19.37
CA GLY A 165 14.12 10.49 19.89
C GLY A 165 12.62 10.26 19.86
N ALA A 166 12.13 9.19 19.23
CA ALA A 166 10.70 9.12 18.86
C ALA A 166 9.80 8.32 19.82
N VAL A 167 10.32 7.59 20.78
CA VAL A 167 9.52 6.67 21.62
C VAL A 167 9.25 7.22 23.04
N SER A 168 9.10 8.52 23.20
CA SER A 168 8.86 9.12 24.53
C SER A 168 7.42 9.62 24.78
N GLN A 169 6.45 9.32 23.92
CA GLN A 169 5.06 9.57 24.26
C GLN A 169 4.40 8.26 24.73
N GLU A 170 4.19 8.14 26.02
CA GLU A 170 3.29 7.14 26.60
C GLU A 170 1.86 7.43 26.13
N TYR A 171 1.39 6.69 25.13
CA TYR A 171 0.00 6.79 24.69
C TYR A 171 -0.86 5.86 25.54
N HIS A 172 -1.76 6.44 26.32
CA HIS A 172 -2.79 5.68 27.03
C HIS A 172 -3.78 5.10 26.03
N LEU A 173 -3.88 3.76 25.99
CA LEU A 173 -4.85 3.01 25.17
C LEU A 173 -6.32 3.47 25.36
N LEU A 174 -6.63 4.15 26.46
CA LEU A 174 -7.97 4.68 26.77
C LEU A 174 -8.35 5.96 25.99
N GLN A 175 -7.43 6.60 25.26
CA GLN A 175 -7.74 7.75 24.40
C GLN A 175 -8.06 7.35 22.95
N ILE A 176 -8.05 6.05 22.66
CA ILE A 176 -8.18 5.47 21.31
C ILE A 176 -9.63 5.09 20.98
N VAL A 177 -10.50 5.05 21.97
CA VAL A 177 -11.93 4.72 21.78
C VAL A 177 -12.71 6.02 21.78
N PRO A 178 -13.44 6.37 20.68
CA PRO A 178 -14.33 7.52 20.63
C PRO A 178 -15.53 7.36 21.55
#